data_2e5ab5086a82274e7e9150b4749f0baf
#
_entry.id   2e5ab5086a82274e7e9150b4749f0baf
#
_cell.length_a   1.000
_cell.length_b   1.000
_cell.length_c   1.000
_cell.angle_alpha   90.00
_cell.angle_beta   90.00
_cell.angle_gamma   90.00
#
_symmetry.space_group_name_H-M   'P 1'
#
loop_
_entity.id
_entity.type
_entity.pdbx_description
1 polymer ?
#
loop_
_entity_poly.entity_id
_entity_poly.type
_entity_poly.pdbx_seq_one_letter_code
_entity_poly.pdbx_strand_id
1 'polypeptide(L)'
;MELMDFIVDFLPLFMFLMMGAMLFSGYPVAFILGGVSITFGLLGFAFDVFSLNEFFNFAPRIWGFAAENLVLVALPTFIVMGIAMERSGVAEDLLHITQILLRKVPGGLAMSVTVMGTILAAMTGIIGASVTMMTALALPTMLNQKYYPSLATGVICASGTLGILIPPSIMSVSYTHLR
;
A
#
# COMPACT_ATOMS: atom_id res chain seq x y z
N MET A 1 -25.18 -1.61 -39.26
CA MET A 1 -24.67 -2.87 -38.73
C MET A 1 -23.16 -2.79 -38.49
N GLU A 2 -22.35 -2.55 -39.53
CA GLU A 2 -20.89 -2.45 -39.39
C GLU A 2 -20.37 -1.41 -38.38
N LEU A 3 -21.04 -0.27 -38.21
CA LEU A 3 -20.60 0.79 -37.32
C LEU A 3 -20.89 0.45 -35.85
N MET A 4 -21.94 -0.32 -35.62
CA MET A 4 -22.31 -0.81 -34.28
C MET A 4 -21.37 -1.93 -33.84
N ASP A 5 -21.05 -2.84 -34.75
CA ASP A 5 -20.09 -3.94 -34.52
C ASP A 5 -18.69 -3.36 -34.23
N PHE A 6 -18.27 -2.33 -34.97
CA PHE A 6 -17.02 -1.62 -34.70
C PHE A 6 -16.99 -0.94 -33.32
N ILE A 7 -18.07 -0.29 -32.89
CA ILE A 7 -18.16 0.34 -31.55
C ILE A 7 -18.07 -0.72 -30.45
N VAL A 8 -18.71 -1.86 -30.64
CA VAL A 8 -18.73 -2.97 -29.70
C VAL A 8 -17.33 -3.58 -29.54
N ASP A 9 -16.63 -3.82 -30.66
CA ASP A 9 -15.27 -4.39 -30.65
C ASP A 9 -14.25 -3.46 -29.99
N PHE A 10 -14.43 -2.13 -30.11
CA PHE A 10 -13.56 -1.15 -29.49
C PHE A 10 -14.01 -0.67 -28.10
N LEU A 11 -15.15 -1.13 -27.60
CA LEU A 11 -15.67 -0.74 -26.29
C LEU A 11 -14.65 -0.94 -25.13
N PRO A 12 -13.92 -2.07 -25.06
CA PRO A 12 -12.87 -2.26 -24.05
C PRO A 12 -11.73 -1.22 -24.17
N LEU A 13 -11.34 -0.89 -25.39
CA LEU A 13 -10.29 0.10 -25.62
C LEU A 13 -10.71 1.49 -25.15
N PHE A 14 -11.95 1.90 -25.44
CA PHE A 14 -12.51 3.17 -24.96
C PHE A 14 -12.61 3.19 -23.42
N MET A 15 -12.97 2.09 -22.80
CA MET A 15 -12.99 1.94 -21.35
C MET A 15 -11.60 2.20 -20.74
N PHE A 16 -10.54 1.58 -21.29
CA PHE A 16 -9.18 1.78 -20.81
C PHE A 16 -8.68 3.21 -21.05
N LEU A 17 -8.96 3.80 -22.18
CA LEU A 17 -8.59 5.18 -22.48
C LEU A 17 -9.29 6.17 -21.55
N MET A 18 -10.59 6.00 -21.32
CA MET A 18 -11.35 6.84 -20.40
C MET A 18 -10.88 6.67 -18.96
N MET A 19 -10.59 5.46 -18.54
CA MET A 19 -10.02 5.18 -17.22
C MET A 19 -8.66 5.87 -17.05
N GLY A 20 -7.77 5.74 -18.04
CA GLY A 20 -6.48 6.44 -18.05
C GLY A 20 -6.64 7.96 -17.95
N ALA A 21 -7.49 8.55 -18.78
CA ALA A 21 -7.75 9.99 -18.75
C ALA A 21 -8.30 10.47 -17.42
N MET A 22 -9.23 9.71 -16.83
CA MET A 22 -9.80 10.07 -15.51
C MET A 22 -8.81 9.92 -14.35
N LEU A 23 -7.84 8.99 -14.44
CA LEU A 23 -6.79 8.86 -13.42
C LEU A 23 -5.93 10.13 -13.30
N PHE A 24 -5.75 10.87 -14.40
CA PHE A 24 -5.06 12.16 -14.36
C PHE A 24 -5.90 13.33 -13.83
N SER A 25 -7.20 13.14 -13.60
CA SER A 25 -8.10 14.17 -13.06
C SER A 25 -7.96 14.43 -11.56
N GLY A 26 -7.19 13.58 -10.84
CA GLY A 26 -6.96 13.73 -9.40
C GLY A 26 -8.06 13.20 -8.49
N TYR A 27 -9.12 12.60 -9.03
CA TYR A 27 -10.13 11.92 -8.21
C TYR A 27 -9.57 10.63 -7.59
N PRO A 28 -10.12 10.20 -6.41
CA PRO A 28 -9.70 8.93 -5.81
C PRO A 28 -9.91 7.76 -6.76
N VAL A 29 -8.86 6.95 -6.94
CA VAL A 29 -8.79 5.84 -7.90
C VAL A 29 -9.98 4.88 -7.78
N ALA A 30 -10.42 4.59 -6.55
CA ALA A 30 -11.55 3.69 -6.30
C ALA A 30 -12.85 4.18 -6.96
N PHE A 31 -13.14 5.48 -6.91
CA PHE A 31 -14.32 6.05 -7.56
C PHE A 31 -14.21 6.05 -9.09
N ILE A 32 -13.01 6.27 -9.61
CA ILE A 32 -12.77 6.22 -11.05
C ILE A 32 -12.98 4.80 -11.58
N LEU A 33 -12.36 3.81 -10.92
CA LEU A 33 -12.52 2.41 -11.31
C LEU A 33 -13.98 1.96 -11.24
N GLY A 34 -14.67 2.26 -10.14
CA GLY A 34 -16.09 1.92 -9.97
C GLY A 34 -16.99 2.66 -10.96
N GLY A 35 -16.81 3.98 -11.11
CA GLY A 35 -17.62 4.80 -12.01
C GLY A 35 -17.46 4.41 -13.48
N VAL A 36 -16.24 4.23 -13.96
CA VAL A 36 -15.97 3.81 -15.35
C VAL A 36 -16.51 2.42 -15.59
N SER A 37 -16.34 1.47 -14.66
CA SER A 37 -16.86 0.11 -14.82
C SER A 37 -18.38 0.07 -14.90
N ILE A 38 -19.08 0.86 -14.07
CA ILE A 38 -20.55 0.93 -14.10
C ILE A 38 -21.04 1.59 -15.39
N THR A 39 -20.42 2.69 -15.81
CA THR A 39 -20.85 3.41 -17.02
C THR A 39 -20.65 2.54 -18.27
N PHE A 40 -19.52 1.86 -18.42
CA PHE A 40 -19.29 0.96 -19.54
C PHE A 40 -20.08 -0.32 -19.45
N GLY A 41 -20.39 -0.82 -18.25
CA GLY A 41 -21.31 -1.93 -18.05
C GLY A 41 -22.75 -1.59 -18.49
N LEU A 42 -23.24 -0.38 -18.18
CA LEU A 42 -24.55 0.09 -18.64
C LEU A 42 -24.58 0.33 -20.17
N LEU A 43 -23.49 0.87 -20.74
CA LEU A 43 -23.36 1.00 -22.18
C LEU A 43 -23.34 -0.36 -22.87
N GLY A 44 -22.60 -1.34 -22.33
CA GLY A 44 -22.57 -2.70 -22.86
C GLY A 44 -23.93 -3.39 -22.79
N PHE A 45 -24.72 -3.09 -21.72
CA PHE A 45 -26.12 -3.55 -21.64
C PHE A 45 -27.00 -2.91 -22.72
N ALA A 46 -26.83 -1.61 -23.00
CA ALA A 46 -27.58 -0.91 -24.05
C ALA A 46 -27.26 -1.43 -25.47
N PHE A 47 -26.06 -1.99 -25.67
CA PHE A 47 -25.63 -2.61 -26.94
C PHE A 47 -25.80 -4.14 -26.96
N ASP A 48 -26.54 -4.73 -26.02
CA ASP A 48 -26.77 -6.18 -25.88
C ASP A 48 -25.49 -7.05 -25.79
N VAL A 49 -24.36 -6.44 -25.40
CA VAL A 49 -23.06 -7.11 -25.19
C VAL A 49 -22.96 -7.67 -23.78
N PHE A 50 -23.68 -7.06 -22.83
CA PHE A 50 -23.60 -7.37 -21.40
C PHE A 50 -24.99 -7.65 -20.84
N SER A 51 -25.15 -8.77 -20.14
CA SER A 51 -26.43 -9.12 -19.52
C SER A 51 -26.54 -8.58 -18.09
N LEU A 52 -27.75 -8.13 -17.69
CA LEU A 52 -28.01 -7.70 -16.31
C LEU A 52 -27.71 -8.78 -15.27
N ASN A 53 -27.78 -10.05 -15.64
CA ASN A 53 -27.43 -11.15 -14.76
C ASN A 53 -25.96 -11.14 -14.36
N GLU A 54 -25.10 -10.56 -15.17
CA GLU A 54 -23.67 -10.44 -14.85
C GLU A 54 -23.43 -9.43 -13.73
N PHE A 55 -24.30 -8.41 -13.58
CA PHE A 55 -24.24 -7.51 -12.43
C PHE A 55 -24.52 -8.25 -11.10
N PHE A 56 -25.39 -9.26 -11.09
CA PHE A 56 -25.64 -10.06 -9.89
C PHE A 56 -24.44 -10.91 -9.49
N ASN A 57 -23.56 -11.26 -10.43
CA ASN A 57 -22.29 -11.95 -10.14
C ASN A 57 -21.25 -11.03 -9.47
N PHE A 58 -21.50 -9.72 -9.40
CA PHE A 58 -20.59 -8.76 -8.78
C PHE A 58 -20.43 -9.01 -7.27
N ALA A 59 -21.54 -9.24 -6.57
CA ALA A 59 -21.53 -9.46 -5.13
C ALA A 59 -20.77 -10.75 -4.73
N PRO A 60 -21.01 -11.92 -5.33
CA PRO A 60 -20.21 -13.12 -5.06
C PRO A 60 -18.73 -12.97 -5.43
N ARG A 61 -18.42 -12.26 -6.51
CA ARG A 61 -17.02 -12.01 -6.90
C ARG A 61 -16.30 -11.09 -5.93
N ILE A 62 -16.95 -10.00 -5.46
CA ILE A 62 -16.39 -9.14 -4.42
C ILE A 62 -16.18 -9.94 -3.14
N TRP A 63 -17.15 -10.76 -2.73
CA TRP A 63 -17.03 -11.59 -1.55
C TRP A 63 -15.86 -12.58 -1.64
N GLY A 64 -15.79 -13.36 -2.73
CA GLY A 64 -14.70 -14.32 -2.95
C GLY A 64 -13.34 -13.64 -3.02
N PHE A 65 -13.25 -12.46 -3.65
CA PHE A 65 -11.98 -11.74 -3.75
C PHE A 65 -11.58 -11.04 -2.45
N ALA A 66 -12.53 -10.52 -1.68
CA ALA A 66 -12.25 -9.76 -0.47
C ALA A 66 -12.23 -10.62 0.80
N ALA A 67 -13.20 -11.52 0.98
CA ALA A 67 -13.36 -12.27 2.21
C ALA A 67 -12.64 -13.63 2.21
N GLU A 68 -12.51 -14.26 1.04
CA GLU A 68 -11.82 -15.55 0.91
C GLU A 68 -10.32 -15.37 0.62
N ASN A 69 -9.90 -14.17 0.24
CA ASN A 69 -8.49 -13.90 -0.01
C ASN A 69 -7.79 -13.54 1.31
N LEU A 70 -6.99 -14.48 1.82
CA LEU A 70 -6.23 -14.33 3.06
C LEU A 70 -5.34 -13.08 3.09
N VAL A 71 -4.83 -12.64 1.94
CA VAL A 71 -4.00 -11.44 1.82
C VAL A 71 -4.82 -10.19 2.11
N LEU A 72 -6.04 -10.09 1.56
CA LEU A 72 -6.90 -8.92 1.78
C LEU A 72 -7.47 -8.89 3.20
N VAL A 73 -7.75 -10.05 3.79
CA VAL A 73 -8.19 -10.13 5.20
C VAL A 73 -7.05 -9.79 6.17
N ALA A 74 -5.81 -10.11 5.81
CA ALA A 74 -4.64 -9.76 6.62
C ALA A 74 -4.33 -8.25 6.64
N LEU A 75 -4.70 -7.49 5.59
CA LEU A 75 -4.45 -6.04 5.51
C LEU A 75 -4.98 -5.25 6.71
N PRO A 76 -6.28 -5.34 7.08
CA PRO A 76 -6.82 -4.63 8.23
C PRO A 76 -6.14 -5.03 9.55
N THR A 77 -5.81 -6.32 9.71
CA THR A 77 -5.15 -6.81 10.92
C THR A 77 -3.72 -6.26 11.07
N PHE A 78 -2.95 -6.18 9.99
CA PHE A 78 -1.63 -5.55 9.99
C PHE A 78 -1.71 -4.05 10.28
N ILE A 79 -2.71 -3.34 9.72
CA ILE A 79 -2.91 -1.92 10.00
C ILE A 79 -3.24 -1.71 11.49
N VAL A 80 -4.15 -2.49 12.05
CA VAL A 80 -4.49 -2.41 13.48
C VAL A 80 -3.27 -2.70 14.36
N MET A 81 -2.48 -3.72 14.02
CA MET A 81 -1.25 -4.05 14.74
C MET A 81 -0.24 -2.90 14.66
N GLY A 82 -0.03 -2.30 13.49
CA GLY A 82 0.87 -1.16 13.30
C GLY A 82 0.45 0.05 14.13
N ILE A 83 -0.83 0.42 14.10
CA ILE A 83 -1.39 1.54 14.88
C ILE A 83 -1.29 1.25 16.39
N ALA A 84 -1.54 0.02 16.81
CA ALA A 84 -1.42 -0.36 18.21
C ALA A 84 0.02 -0.21 18.72
N MET A 85 1.01 -0.63 17.93
CA MET A 85 2.42 -0.43 18.27
C MET A 85 2.84 1.05 18.30
N GLU A 86 2.34 1.83 17.35
CA GLU A 86 2.59 3.26 17.30
C GLU A 86 2.06 3.96 18.56
N ARG A 87 0.80 3.66 18.93
CA ARG A 87 0.14 4.32 20.06
C ARG A 87 0.56 3.79 21.43
N SER A 88 1.15 2.61 21.50
CA SER A 88 1.61 2.02 22.77
C SER A 88 2.92 2.58 23.29
N GLY A 89 3.65 3.40 22.50
CA GLY A 89 4.97 3.91 22.84
C GLY A 89 6.10 2.88 22.71
N VAL A 90 5.80 1.63 22.41
CA VAL A 90 6.80 0.55 22.24
C VAL A 90 7.84 0.91 21.17
N ALA A 91 7.42 1.64 20.14
CA ALA A 91 8.31 2.09 19.08
C ALA A 91 9.41 3.05 19.59
N GLU A 92 9.06 3.99 20.48
CA GLU A 92 10.02 4.91 21.10
C GLU A 92 10.97 4.17 22.02
N ASP A 93 10.48 3.26 22.83
CA ASP A 93 11.28 2.45 23.75
C ASP A 93 12.27 1.56 22.99
N LEU A 94 11.82 0.92 21.90
CA LEU A 94 12.69 0.12 21.04
C LEU A 94 13.80 0.97 20.40
N LEU A 95 13.47 2.18 19.92
CA LEU A 95 14.47 3.08 19.36
C LEU A 95 15.48 3.48 20.42
N HIS A 96 15.03 3.80 21.62
CA HIS A 96 15.91 4.19 22.73
C HIS A 96 16.84 3.02 23.16
N ILE A 97 16.28 1.81 23.31
CA ILE A 97 17.06 0.62 23.69
C ILE A 97 18.09 0.28 22.61
N THR A 98 17.72 0.31 21.32
CA THR A 98 18.66 0.04 20.22
C THR A 98 19.75 1.09 20.13
N GLN A 99 19.46 2.36 20.44
CA GLN A 99 20.48 3.41 20.54
C GLN A 99 21.47 3.14 21.67
N ILE A 100 21.02 2.71 22.83
CA ILE A 100 21.89 2.37 23.95
C ILE A 100 22.79 1.18 23.58
N LEU A 101 22.23 0.17 22.96
CA LEU A 101 22.95 -1.04 22.55
C LEU A 101 24.04 -0.74 21.53
N LEU A 102 23.75 0.12 20.56
CA LEU A 102 24.66 0.49 19.48
C LEU A 102 25.48 1.74 19.76
N ARG A 103 25.45 2.29 20.98
CA ARG A 103 26.17 3.52 21.36
C ARG A 103 27.68 3.44 21.16
N LYS A 104 28.28 2.25 21.25
CA LYS A 104 29.72 2.03 21.09
C LYS A 104 30.15 1.92 19.61
N VAL A 105 29.23 1.85 18.69
CA VAL A 105 29.51 1.69 17.25
C VAL A 105 29.50 3.07 16.58
N PRO A 106 30.52 3.40 15.76
CA PRO A 106 30.48 4.65 15.00
C PRO A 106 29.29 4.63 14.05
N GLY A 107 28.47 5.68 14.07
CA GLY A 107 27.20 5.70 13.32
C GLY A 107 26.04 4.92 13.98
N GLY A 108 26.18 4.57 15.26
CA GLY A 108 25.24 3.73 16.00
C GLY A 108 23.79 4.21 15.95
N LEU A 109 23.55 5.53 15.92
CA LEU A 109 22.20 6.07 15.77
C LEU A 109 21.59 5.74 14.39
N ALA A 110 22.35 5.89 13.31
CA ALA A 110 21.87 5.52 11.97
C ALA A 110 21.58 4.02 11.88
N MET A 111 22.43 3.17 12.46
CA MET A 111 22.18 1.74 12.56
C MET A 111 20.94 1.41 13.40
N SER A 112 20.74 2.09 14.52
CA SER A 112 19.55 1.92 15.37
C SER A 112 18.29 2.27 14.61
N VAL A 113 18.30 3.37 13.87
CA VAL A 113 17.18 3.80 13.02
C VAL A 113 16.90 2.77 11.91
N THR A 114 17.95 2.20 11.31
CA THR A 114 17.79 1.18 10.28
C THR A 114 17.17 -0.09 10.85
N VAL A 115 17.68 -0.60 11.96
CA VAL A 115 17.16 -1.82 12.61
C VAL A 115 15.70 -1.60 13.04
N MET A 116 15.45 -0.49 13.73
CA MET A 116 14.12 -0.14 14.23
C MET A 116 13.13 0.07 13.09
N GLY A 117 13.53 0.87 12.08
CA GLY A 117 12.71 1.14 10.90
C GLY A 117 12.35 -0.14 10.14
N THR A 118 13.29 -1.07 10.04
CA THR A 118 13.06 -2.37 9.41
C THR A 118 12.05 -3.21 10.19
N ILE A 119 12.14 -3.25 11.52
CA ILE A 119 11.20 -3.98 12.37
C ILE A 119 9.79 -3.37 12.24
N LEU A 120 9.68 -2.05 12.39
CA LEU A 120 8.40 -1.35 12.27
C LEU A 120 7.78 -1.51 10.88
N ALA A 121 8.58 -1.37 9.84
CA ALA A 121 8.12 -1.50 8.48
C ALA A 121 7.65 -2.93 8.15
N ALA A 122 8.33 -3.96 8.68
CA ALA A 122 7.90 -5.35 8.56
C ALA A 122 6.53 -5.59 9.23
N MET A 123 6.30 -4.94 10.38
CA MET A 123 5.04 -5.10 11.13
C MET A 123 3.88 -4.32 10.51
N THR A 124 4.12 -3.12 9.97
CA THR A 124 3.07 -2.31 9.35
C THR A 124 2.76 -2.74 7.92
N GLY A 125 3.74 -3.27 7.20
CA GLY A 125 3.64 -3.68 5.80
C GLY A 125 3.33 -2.53 4.82
N ILE A 126 3.28 -1.27 5.29
CA ILE A 126 2.95 -0.07 4.52
C ILE A 126 4.10 0.91 4.58
N ILE A 127 4.80 1.13 3.45
CA ILE A 127 5.97 2.01 3.37
C ILE A 127 5.67 3.41 3.89
N GLY A 128 4.60 4.02 3.39
CA GLY A 128 4.26 5.40 3.72
C GLY A 128 4.06 5.62 5.22
N ALA A 129 3.35 4.73 5.90
CA ALA A 129 3.12 4.80 7.34
C ALA A 129 4.44 4.64 8.12
N SER A 130 5.26 3.65 7.76
CA SER A 130 6.54 3.39 8.44
C SER A 130 7.52 4.55 8.27
N VAL A 131 7.65 5.09 7.05
CA VAL A 131 8.55 6.22 6.79
C VAL A 131 8.10 7.48 7.51
N THR A 132 6.79 7.80 7.51
CA THR A 132 6.27 8.98 8.22
C THR A 132 6.45 8.87 9.72
N MET A 133 6.18 7.69 10.30
CA MET A 133 6.40 7.44 11.72
C MET A 133 7.87 7.55 12.10
N MET A 134 8.76 6.88 11.35
CA MET A 134 10.20 6.98 11.58
C MET A 134 10.73 8.39 11.41
N THR A 135 10.16 9.17 10.49
CA THR A 135 10.52 10.58 10.33
C THR A 135 10.16 11.38 11.58
N ALA A 136 8.98 11.17 12.13
CA ALA A 136 8.56 11.87 13.35
C ALA A 136 9.43 11.52 14.57
N LEU A 137 9.83 10.26 14.73
CA LEU A 137 10.58 9.79 15.89
C LEU A 137 12.10 9.99 15.75
N ALA A 138 12.69 9.59 14.62
CA ALA A 138 14.12 9.49 14.48
C ALA A 138 14.77 10.76 13.88
N LEU A 139 14.09 11.49 12.98
CA LEU A 139 14.66 12.64 12.32
C LEU A 139 15.09 13.75 13.29
N PRO A 140 14.25 14.16 14.28
CA PRO A 140 14.66 15.18 15.26
C PRO A 140 15.90 14.74 16.05
N THR A 141 15.96 13.49 16.45
CA THR A 141 17.08 12.92 17.21
C THR A 141 18.38 12.90 16.39
N MET A 142 18.29 12.52 15.10
CA MET A 142 19.44 12.51 14.20
C MET A 142 19.96 13.91 13.92
N LEU A 143 19.09 14.89 13.70
CA LEU A 143 19.47 16.29 13.47
C LEU A 143 20.11 16.91 14.72
N ASN A 144 19.58 16.62 15.91
CA ASN A 144 20.16 17.07 17.18
C ASN A 144 21.57 16.50 17.42
N GLN A 145 21.86 15.31 16.93
CA GLN A 145 23.18 14.69 16.95
C GLN A 145 24.07 15.13 15.76
N LYS A 146 23.67 16.17 15.03
CA LYS A 146 24.41 16.78 13.92
C LYS A 146 24.66 15.84 12.73
N TYR A 147 23.78 14.89 12.48
CA TYR A 147 23.80 14.12 11.24
C TYR A 147 23.42 15.02 10.05
N TYR A 148 24.06 14.79 8.91
CA TYR A 148 23.69 15.49 7.69
C TYR A 148 22.22 15.17 7.34
N PRO A 149 21.39 16.19 7.01
CA PRO A 149 19.98 15.98 6.72
C PRO A 149 19.72 14.95 5.61
N SER A 150 20.54 14.96 4.56
CA SER A 150 20.45 13.99 3.45
C SER A 150 20.74 12.55 3.90
N LEU A 151 21.68 12.35 4.82
CA LEU A 151 21.95 11.03 5.38
C LEU A 151 20.81 10.57 6.28
N ALA A 152 20.30 11.45 7.14
CA ALA A 152 19.23 11.14 8.07
C ALA A 152 17.94 10.73 7.31
N THR A 153 17.53 11.53 6.34
CA THR A 153 16.36 11.23 5.52
C THR A 153 16.56 9.97 4.66
N GLY A 154 17.75 9.79 4.08
CA GLY A 154 18.08 8.60 3.30
C GLY A 154 17.99 7.30 4.11
N VAL A 155 18.54 7.29 5.34
CA VAL A 155 18.47 6.14 6.24
C VAL A 155 17.02 5.82 6.62
N ILE A 156 16.20 6.83 6.93
CA ILE A 156 14.79 6.65 7.28
C ILE A 156 14.02 6.07 6.10
N CYS A 157 14.17 6.63 4.91
CA CYS A 157 13.51 6.13 3.71
C CYS A 157 13.94 4.68 3.37
N ALA A 158 15.25 4.40 3.44
CA ALA A 158 15.76 3.07 3.16
C ALA A 158 15.24 2.03 4.18
N SER A 159 15.25 2.36 5.47
CA SER A 159 14.77 1.45 6.52
C SER A 159 13.26 1.16 6.40
N GLY A 160 12.47 2.19 6.07
CA GLY A 160 11.02 2.03 5.86
C GLY A 160 10.67 1.18 4.64
N THR A 161 11.50 1.19 3.60
CA THR A 161 11.28 0.34 2.41
C THR A 161 11.71 -1.11 2.62
N LEU A 162 12.72 -1.38 3.46
CA LEU A 162 13.19 -2.74 3.74
C LEU A 162 12.10 -3.64 4.36
N GLY A 163 11.17 -3.06 5.11
CA GLY A 163 10.14 -3.83 5.79
C GLY A 163 9.16 -4.56 4.86
N ILE A 164 9.02 -4.12 3.62
CA ILE A 164 8.18 -4.85 2.65
C ILE A 164 8.80 -6.20 2.28
N LEU A 165 10.12 -6.29 2.32
CA LEU A 165 10.86 -7.49 1.92
C LEU A 165 10.94 -8.54 3.04
N ILE A 166 10.67 -8.13 4.28
CA ILE A 166 10.83 -9.01 5.45
C ILE A 166 9.46 -9.55 5.87
N PRO A 167 9.28 -10.88 5.98
CA PRO A 167 8.07 -11.44 6.55
C PRO A 167 7.91 -11.05 8.04
N PRO A 168 6.69 -10.75 8.51
CA PRO A 168 5.39 -10.81 7.87
C PRO A 168 5.02 -9.52 7.12
N SER A 169 5.28 -9.43 5.83
CA SER A 169 4.84 -8.30 5.01
C SER A 169 3.70 -8.72 4.08
N ILE A 170 2.85 -7.75 3.72
CA ILE A 170 1.75 -7.97 2.79
C ILE A 170 2.27 -8.49 1.44
N MET A 171 3.42 -7.97 0.97
CA MET A 171 4.07 -8.42 -0.26
C MET A 171 4.54 -9.86 -0.16
N SER A 172 5.14 -10.26 0.94
CA SER A 172 5.61 -11.63 1.17
C SER A 172 4.44 -12.62 1.18
N VAL A 173 3.34 -12.28 1.86
CA VAL A 173 2.13 -13.12 1.89
C VAL A 173 1.49 -13.20 0.51
N SER A 174 1.38 -12.08 -0.20
CA SER A 174 0.85 -12.03 -1.57
C SER A 174 1.67 -12.93 -2.51
N TYR A 175 2.99 -12.84 -2.45
CA TYR A 175 3.87 -13.62 -3.34
C TYR A 175 3.83 -15.12 -3.05
N THR A 176 3.70 -15.52 -1.80
CA THR A 176 3.67 -16.95 -1.41
C THR A 176 2.32 -17.62 -1.68
N HIS A 177 1.22 -16.87 -1.70
CA HIS A 177 -0.13 -17.40 -1.90
C HIS A 177 -0.69 -17.24 -3.33
N LEU A 178 0.01 -16.51 -4.21
CA LEU A 178 -0.38 -16.36 -5.63
C LEU A 178 0.21 -17.45 -6.55
N ARG A 179 0.78 -18.52 -5.98
CA ARG A 179 1.37 -19.61 -6.72
C ARG A 179 0.40 -20.78 -6.88
#